data_189613d8467dee2317fbff166cf7ff8d
#
_entry.id   189613d8467dee2317fbff166cf7ff8d
#
_cell.length_a   1.000
_cell.length_b   1.000
_cell.length_c   1.000
_cell.angle_alpha   90.00
_cell.angle_beta   90.00
_cell.angle_gamma   90.00
#
_symmetry.space_group_name_H-M   'P 1'
#
loop_
_entity.id
_entity.type
_entity.pdbx_description
1 polymer ?
#
loop_
_entity_poly.entity_id
_entity_poly.type
_entity_poly.pdbx_seq_one_letter_code
_entity_poly.pdbx_strand_id
1 'polypeptide(L)'
;MLNRRHGWSFVLGLAFFFAFNSNAAIKANYSEVRMFLREVQAAHPNAVTLFELGDSDSGQVIEGLKIGSGKTKTLIIGTHHGNEYGATEVAMGAAKDLASQPISDQTTYVIPVLNIQGYNDRNRYETSVANKQSHDPNRDYPGPCGTEGPFTLKSTHALADFIDREGIVTSATLHTFYPAVVYPWGLGTHDLSTPYDSIFKDIVQSAVQDSHYQVGNSTEVIYPANGTFEDYAFWKHGIWSILFELGETHSPSQAQVDEMVRVNVPGLRAMLLTAPRERAADHAFKGKCDESLRSLDRHDE
;
A
#
# COMPACT_ATOMS: atom_id res chain seq x y z
N MET A 1 -59.36 -8.18 -46.90
CA MET A 1 -59.22 -7.33 -45.72
C MET A 1 -58.63 -8.19 -44.59
N LEU A 2 -57.32 -8.22 -44.40
CA LEU A 2 -56.69 -8.97 -43.34
C LEU A 2 -55.82 -7.99 -42.50
N ASN A 3 -56.27 -7.78 -41.28
CA ASN A 3 -55.57 -6.98 -40.30
C ASN A 3 -54.43 -7.82 -39.65
N ARG A 4 -53.17 -7.47 -39.88
CA ARG A 4 -52.04 -8.02 -39.16
C ARG A 4 -51.78 -7.14 -37.94
N ARG A 5 -51.97 -7.67 -36.71
CA ARG A 5 -51.57 -7.09 -35.46
C ARG A 5 -50.10 -7.49 -35.21
N HIS A 6 -49.19 -6.50 -35.11
CA HIS A 6 -47.83 -6.71 -34.66
C HIS A 6 -47.82 -6.67 -33.12
N GLY A 7 -47.54 -7.81 -32.51
CA GLY A 7 -47.30 -7.89 -31.09
C GLY A 7 -45.85 -7.50 -30.79
N TRP A 8 -45.65 -6.47 -29.98
CA TRP A 8 -44.36 -6.11 -29.41
C TRP A 8 -44.21 -6.84 -28.09
N SER A 9 -43.26 -7.81 -28.05
CA SER A 9 -42.83 -8.45 -26.81
C SER A 9 -41.81 -7.54 -26.12
N PHE A 10 -42.25 -6.92 -25.01
CA PHE A 10 -41.31 -6.27 -24.09
C PHE A 10 -40.60 -7.35 -23.26
N VAL A 11 -39.30 -7.53 -23.48
CA VAL A 11 -38.43 -8.30 -22.56
C VAL A 11 -38.08 -7.36 -21.42
N LEU A 12 -38.71 -7.55 -20.25
CA LEU A 12 -38.27 -6.91 -19.01
C LEU A 12 -36.99 -7.59 -18.58
N GLY A 13 -35.85 -6.92 -18.80
CA GLY A 13 -34.59 -7.27 -18.19
C GLY A 13 -34.65 -6.95 -16.68
N LEU A 14 -34.74 -7.96 -15.83
CA LEU A 14 -34.54 -7.81 -14.41
C LEU A 14 -33.03 -7.50 -14.18
N ALA A 15 -32.71 -6.22 -13.96
CA ALA A 15 -31.44 -5.83 -13.41
C ALA A 15 -31.45 -6.20 -11.91
N PHE A 16 -30.77 -7.26 -11.57
CA PHE A 16 -30.45 -7.56 -10.15
C PHE A 16 -29.45 -6.52 -9.66
N PHE A 17 -29.93 -5.46 -9.03
CA PHE A 17 -29.11 -4.63 -8.16
C PHE A 17 -28.80 -5.44 -6.91
N PHE A 18 -27.61 -6.01 -6.86
CA PHE A 18 -27.04 -6.45 -5.58
C PHE A 18 -26.81 -5.20 -4.74
N ALA A 19 -27.72 -4.90 -3.83
CA ALA A 19 -27.49 -3.95 -2.76
C ALA A 19 -26.40 -4.55 -1.86
N PHE A 20 -25.17 -4.06 -1.99
CA PHE A 20 -24.13 -4.37 -1.02
C PHE A 20 -24.57 -3.81 0.32
N ASN A 21 -24.82 -4.69 1.28
CA ASN A 21 -25.07 -4.31 2.67
C ASN A 21 -23.78 -3.69 3.23
N SER A 22 -23.77 -2.37 3.34
CA SER A 22 -22.65 -1.55 3.83
C SER A 22 -22.40 -1.64 5.34
N ASN A 23 -22.92 -2.67 6.01
CA ASN A 23 -22.81 -2.84 7.46
C ASN A 23 -21.90 -4.01 7.91
N ALA A 24 -21.05 -4.55 7.05
CA ALA A 24 -20.00 -5.44 7.52
C ALA A 24 -18.96 -4.59 8.24
N ALA A 25 -19.04 -4.55 9.56
CA ALA A 25 -17.93 -4.04 10.37
C ALA A 25 -16.64 -4.72 9.91
N ILE A 26 -15.53 -3.98 9.93
CA ILE A 26 -14.18 -4.44 9.61
C ILE A 26 -13.85 -5.69 10.45
N LYS A 27 -14.29 -6.83 10.01
CA LYS A 27 -14.00 -8.16 10.59
C LYS A 27 -13.41 -9.08 9.53
N ALA A 28 -13.05 -8.50 8.42
CA ALA A 28 -12.48 -9.23 7.31
C ALA A 28 -11.24 -10.01 7.77
N ASN A 29 -11.15 -11.24 7.34
CA ASN A 29 -9.96 -12.06 7.43
C ASN A 29 -9.33 -12.12 6.02
N TYR A 30 -8.13 -12.67 5.92
CA TYR A 30 -7.44 -12.72 4.63
C TYR A 30 -8.20 -13.50 3.54
N SER A 31 -9.05 -14.47 3.91
CA SER A 31 -9.86 -15.19 2.92
C SER A 31 -10.89 -14.29 2.25
N GLU A 32 -11.41 -13.29 2.94
CA GLU A 32 -12.33 -12.29 2.37
C GLU A 32 -11.59 -11.32 1.44
N VAL A 33 -10.36 -10.94 1.79
CA VAL A 33 -9.48 -10.17 0.89
C VAL A 33 -9.22 -10.95 -0.40
N ARG A 34 -8.93 -12.24 -0.32
CA ARG A 34 -8.76 -13.10 -1.50
C ARG A 34 -10.03 -13.19 -2.36
N MET A 35 -11.21 -13.28 -1.75
CA MET A 35 -12.48 -13.22 -2.50
C MET A 35 -12.64 -11.88 -3.23
N PHE A 36 -12.38 -10.78 -2.53
CA PHE A 36 -12.39 -9.44 -3.14
C PHE A 36 -11.45 -9.33 -4.35
N LEU A 37 -10.22 -9.84 -4.26
CA LEU A 37 -9.28 -9.81 -5.39
C LEU A 37 -9.84 -10.55 -6.62
N ARG A 38 -10.49 -11.69 -6.41
CA ARG A 38 -11.14 -12.46 -7.50
C ARG A 38 -12.35 -11.76 -8.08
N GLU A 39 -13.14 -11.07 -7.25
CA GLU A 39 -14.28 -10.27 -7.71
C GLU A 39 -13.82 -9.11 -8.59
N VAL A 40 -12.78 -8.38 -8.20
CA VAL A 40 -12.23 -7.29 -9.01
C VAL A 40 -11.66 -7.81 -10.33
N GLN A 41 -10.94 -8.93 -10.32
CA GLN A 41 -10.46 -9.56 -11.55
C GLN A 41 -11.60 -9.99 -12.46
N ALA A 42 -12.63 -10.62 -11.91
CA ALA A 42 -13.78 -11.08 -12.68
C ALA A 42 -14.57 -9.92 -13.30
N ALA A 43 -14.65 -8.78 -12.61
CA ALA A 43 -15.29 -7.56 -13.12
C ALA A 43 -14.47 -6.86 -14.22
N HIS A 44 -13.13 -7.00 -14.19
CA HIS A 44 -12.23 -6.30 -15.12
C HIS A 44 -11.20 -7.25 -15.78
N PRO A 45 -11.63 -8.35 -16.46
CA PRO A 45 -10.75 -9.43 -16.90
C PRO A 45 -9.70 -9.01 -17.94
N ASN A 46 -9.96 -7.92 -18.68
CA ASN A 46 -9.02 -7.39 -19.69
C ASN A 46 -7.95 -6.46 -19.11
N ALA A 47 -8.16 -5.92 -17.93
CA ALA A 47 -7.27 -4.94 -17.30
C ALA A 47 -6.58 -5.48 -16.05
N VAL A 48 -7.09 -6.56 -15.45
CA VAL A 48 -6.68 -7.05 -14.14
C VAL A 48 -6.31 -8.52 -14.18
N THR A 49 -5.16 -8.87 -13.61
CA THR A 49 -4.75 -10.25 -13.36
C THR A 49 -4.34 -10.43 -11.89
N LEU A 50 -4.66 -11.60 -11.33
CA LEU A 50 -4.12 -12.01 -10.03
C LEU A 50 -2.63 -12.31 -10.17
N PHE A 51 -1.87 -12.04 -9.12
CA PHE A 51 -0.50 -12.50 -9.00
C PHE A 51 -0.20 -12.96 -7.56
N GLU A 52 0.80 -13.78 -7.42
CA GLU A 52 1.34 -14.24 -6.15
C GLU A 52 2.65 -13.52 -5.88
N LEU A 53 2.76 -12.86 -4.71
CA LEU A 53 4.00 -12.23 -4.26
C LEU A 53 5.00 -13.30 -3.80
N GLY A 54 4.54 -14.19 -2.93
CA GLY A 54 5.29 -15.27 -2.31
C GLY A 54 4.59 -15.80 -1.06
N ASP A 55 5.22 -16.73 -0.37
CA ASP A 55 4.72 -17.27 0.89
C ASP A 55 4.94 -16.28 2.05
N SER A 56 3.96 -16.19 2.96
CA SER A 56 4.13 -15.54 4.26
C SER A 56 4.53 -16.54 5.35
N ASP A 57 4.92 -16.04 6.52
CA ASP A 57 5.20 -16.88 7.69
C ASP A 57 3.94 -17.59 8.24
N SER A 58 2.74 -17.14 7.87
CA SER A 58 1.49 -17.85 8.17
C SER A 58 1.30 -19.15 7.37
N GLY A 59 2.16 -19.43 6.40
CA GLY A 59 2.02 -20.55 5.46
C GLY A 59 1.01 -20.31 4.35
N GLN A 60 0.47 -19.10 4.24
CA GLN A 60 -0.42 -18.68 3.16
C GLN A 60 0.34 -17.84 2.13
N VAL A 61 -0.09 -17.94 0.87
CA VAL A 61 0.44 -17.13 -0.23
C VAL A 61 -0.12 -15.72 -0.14
N ILE A 62 0.77 -14.72 -0.26
CA ILE A 62 0.40 -13.30 -0.38
C ILE A 62 -0.01 -13.05 -1.83
N GLU A 63 -1.28 -12.67 -2.02
CA GLU A 63 -1.86 -12.41 -3.33
C GLU A 63 -2.10 -10.91 -3.54
N GLY A 64 -2.06 -10.49 -4.81
CA GLY A 64 -2.36 -9.12 -5.21
C GLY A 64 -2.94 -9.03 -6.61
N LEU A 65 -3.23 -7.81 -7.06
CA LEU A 65 -3.71 -7.48 -8.38
C LEU A 65 -2.65 -6.74 -9.18
N LYS A 66 -2.42 -7.20 -10.40
CA LYS A 66 -1.70 -6.48 -11.44
C LYS A 66 -2.73 -5.80 -12.35
N ILE A 67 -2.69 -4.48 -12.42
CA ILE A 67 -3.69 -3.64 -13.09
C ILE A 67 -3.01 -2.83 -14.20
N GLY A 68 -3.56 -2.93 -15.41
CA GLY A 68 -2.99 -2.28 -16.61
C GLY A 68 -1.83 -3.08 -17.22
N SER A 69 -1.22 -2.51 -18.26
CA SER A 69 -0.15 -3.16 -19.04
C SER A 69 0.92 -2.19 -19.55
N GLY A 70 1.05 -1.03 -18.89
CA GLY A 70 2.04 -0.02 -19.26
C GLY A 70 3.47 -0.39 -18.83
N LYS A 71 4.43 0.36 -19.32
CA LYS A 71 5.86 0.10 -19.09
C LYS A 71 6.32 0.52 -17.69
N THR A 72 5.81 1.63 -17.18
CA THR A 72 6.15 2.12 -15.84
C THR A 72 5.42 1.26 -14.81
N LYS A 73 6.17 0.62 -13.92
CA LYS A 73 5.60 -0.27 -12.90
C LYS A 73 5.54 0.41 -11.55
N THR A 74 4.37 0.38 -10.94
CA THR A 74 4.08 1.03 -9.67
C THR A 74 3.46 0.03 -8.69
N LEU A 75 3.51 0.33 -7.39
CA LEU A 75 3.11 -0.58 -6.33
C LEU A 75 2.35 0.15 -5.21
N ILE A 76 1.25 -0.42 -4.76
CA ILE A 76 0.52 -0.01 -3.56
C ILE A 76 0.47 -1.20 -2.62
N ILE A 77 0.91 -1.01 -1.37
CA ILE A 77 0.98 -2.06 -0.35
C ILE A 77 0.21 -1.61 0.88
N GLY A 78 -0.76 -2.40 1.31
CA GLY A 78 -1.41 -2.24 2.61
C GLY A 78 -0.84 -3.22 3.63
N THR A 79 -1.02 -2.86 4.89
CA THR A 79 -0.94 -3.81 6.01
C THR A 79 0.42 -4.48 6.18
N HIS A 80 1.49 -3.69 6.28
CA HIS A 80 2.71 -4.15 6.94
C HIS A 80 2.39 -4.51 8.40
N HIS A 81 1.63 -3.66 9.08
CA HIS A 81 1.15 -3.93 10.43
C HIS A 81 -0.26 -4.52 10.38
N GLY A 82 -0.44 -5.70 10.98
CA GLY A 82 -1.67 -6.46 10.82
C GLY A 82 -2.90 -5.87 11.53
N ASN A 83 -2.74 -4.98 12.49
CA ASN A 83 -3.84 -4.28 13.18
C ASN A 83 -4.34 -3.02 12.44
N GLU A 84 -3.74 -2.65 11.31
CA GLU A 84 -4.00 -1.40 10.59
C GLU A 84 -5.01 -1.59 9.46
N TYR A 85 -6.28 -1.85 9.81
CA TYR A 85 -7.32 -2.23 8.83
C TYR A 85 -7.65 -1.14 7.81
N GLY A 86 -7.57 0.13 8.21
CA GLY A 86 -7.77 1.24 7.30
C GLY A 86 -6.84 1.18 6.09
N ALA A 87 -5.62 0.72 6.29
CA ALA A 87 -4.64 0.51 5.23
C ALA A 87 -5.12 -0.53 4.19
N THR A 88 -5.67 -1.66 4.65
CA THR A 88 -6.26 -2.69 3.77
C THR A 88 -7.41 -2.11 2.96
N GLU A 89 -8.34 -1.40 3.62
CA GLU A 89 -9.54 -0.86 2.99
C GLU A 89 -9.21 0.20 1.92
N VAL A 90 -8.25 1.09 2.19
CA VAL A 90 -7.79 2.08 1.22
C VAL A 90 -7.07 1.40 0.04
N ALA A 91 -6.25 0.36 0.29
CA ALA A 91 -5.63 -0.42 -0.78
C ALA A 91 -6.68 -1.11 -1.66
N MET A 92 -7.72 -1.69 -1.08
CA MET A 92 -8.84 -2.29 -1.82
C MET A 92 -9.64 -1.24 -2.59
N GLY A 93 -9.85 -0.06 -2.01
CA GLY A 93 -10.47 1.09 -2.70
C GLY A 93 -9.66 1.52 -3.93
N ALA A 94 -8.33 1.66 -3.77
CA ALA A 94 -7.42 1.98 -4.86
C ALA A 94 -7.42 0.91 -5.96
N ALA A 95 -7.48 -0.38 -5.58
CA ALA A 95 -7.59 -1.48 -6.54
C ALA A 95 -8.86 -1.38 -7.39
N LYS A 96 -10.02 -1.08 -6.80
CA LYS A 96 -11.28 -0.87 -7.54
C LYS A 96 -11.21 0.32 -8.50
N ASP A 97 -10.70 1.46 -8.02
CA ASP A 97 -10.56 2.67 -8.81
C ASP A 97 -9.64 2.44 -10.01
N LEU A 98 -8.45 1.90 -9.78
CA LEU A 98 -7.47 1.61 -10.82
C LEU A 98 -7.92 0.51 -11.78
N ALA A 99 -8.68 -0.49 -11.32
CA ALA A 99 -9.23 -1.53 -12.19
C ALA A 99 -10.30 -0.96 -13.15
N SER A 100 -11.11 -0.02 -12.66
CA SER A 100 -12.12 0.64 -13.48
C SER A 100 -11.54 1.63 -14.50
N GLN A 101 -10.45 2.30 -14.12
CA GLN A 101 -9.75 3.31 -14.92
C GLN A 101 -8.23 3.15 -14.78
N PRO A 102 -7.61 2.16 -15.45
CA PRO A 102 -6.17 1.98 -15.42
C PRO A 102 -5.42 3.23 -15.87
N ILE A 103 -4.31 3.55 -15.21
CA ILE A 103 -3.47 4.68 -15.62
C ILE A 103 -2.76 4.30 -16.91
N SER A 104 -2.89 5.15 -17.94
CA SER A 104 -2.21 4.95 -19.22
C SER A 104 -0.69 4.85 -19.02
N ASP A 105 -0.03 3.94 -19.72
CA ASP A 105 1.41 3.67 -19.64
C ASP A 105 1.91 3.12 -18.31
N GLN A 106 1.02 2.79 -17.36
CA GLN A 106 1.40 2.17 -16.10
C GLN A 106 0.88 0.73 -15.98
N THR A 107 1.65 -0.06 -15.24
CA THR A 107 1.20 -1.30 -14.63
C THR A 107 1.28 -1.10 -13.12
N THR A 108 0.13 -1.08 -12.44
CA THR A 108 0.07 -0.90 -11.00
C THR A 108 -0.19 -2.25 -10.32
N TYR A 109 0.69 -2.62 -9.42
CA TYR A 109 0.49 -3.77 -8.53
C TYR A 109 -0.16 -3.29 -7.23
N VAL A 110 -1.15 -4.01 -6.74
CA VAL A 110 -1.81 -3.70 -5.45
C VAL A 110 -1.81 -4.94 -4.58
N ILE A 111 -1.20 -4.85 -3.40
CA ILE A 111 -1.15 -5.89 -2.38
C ILE A 111 -1.90 -5.34 -1.15
N PRO A 112 -3.18 -5.71 -0.92
CA PRO A 112 -3.94 -5.16 0.20
C PRO A 112 -3.45 -5.59 1.58
N VAL A 113 -2.87 -6.80 1.70
CA VAL A 113 -2.36 -7.33 2.96
C VAL A 113 -1.02 -8.02 2.72
N LEU A 114 0.04 -7.46 3.30
CA LEU A 114 1.36 -8.06 3.32
C LEU A 114 1.51 -9.04 4.50
N ASN A 115 1.24 -8.60 5.72
CA ASN A 115 1.31 -9.38 6.96
C ASN A 115 -0.02 -10.12 7.19
N ILE A 116 -0.15 -11.30 6.61
CA ILE A 116 -1.38 -12.11 6.70
C ILE A 116 -1.65 -12.58 8.12
N GLN A 117 -0.63 -13.01 8.85
CA GLN A 117 -0.78 -13.50 10.22
C GLN A 117 -1.28 -12.37 11.13
N GLY A 118 -0.56 -11.26 11.17
CA GLY A 118 -0.95 -10.12 11.98
C GLY A 118 -2.33 -9.60 11.62
N TYR A 119 -2.71 -9.59 10.34
CA TYR A 119 -4.04 -9.19 9.88
C TYR A 119 -5.15 -10.09 10.45
N ASN A 120 -4.97 -11.41 10.38
CA ASN A 120 -5.93 -12.37 10.93
C ASN A 120 -6.01 -12.29 12.46
N ASP A 121 -4.87 -12.09 13.13
CA ASP A 121 -4.72 -12.10 14.59
C ASP A 121 -4.96 -10.72 15.23
N ARG A 122 -5.17 -9.69 14.42
CA ARG A 122 -5.31 -8.29 14.89
C ARG A 122 -4.09 -7.78 15.62
N ASN A 123 -2.92 -8.12 15.12
CA ASN A 123 -1.63 -7.82 15.73
C ASN A 123 -0.76 -7.01 14.76
N ARG A 124 0.01 -6.07 15.28
CA ARG A 124 1.01 -5.30 14.53
C ARG A 124 2.06 -6.22 13.89
N TYR A 125 2.57 -7.16 14.65
CA TYR A 125 3.72 -7.98 14.34
C TYR A 125 3.39 -9.22 13.50
N GLU A 126 4.42 -9.81 12.87
CA GLU A 126 4.39 -11.13 12.25
C GLU A 126 5.37 -12.05 12.96
N THR A 127 5.02 -13.32 13.17
CA THR A 127 5.88 -14.29 13.83
C THR A 127 6.65 -15.10 12.80
N SER A 128 7.96 -14.96 12.80
CA SER A 128 8.85 -15.71 11.90
C SER A 128 8.80 -17.22 12.18
N VAL A 129 8.59 -18.03 11.14
CA VAL A 129 8.67 -19.49 11.24
C VAL A 129 10.08 -19.97 11.50
N ALA A 130 11.10 -19.19 11.17
CA ALA A 130 12.50 -19.58 11.30
C ALA A 130 12.98 -19.52 12.75
N ASN A 131 12.70 -18.43 13.47
CA ASN A 131 13.18 -18.21 14.84
C ASN A 131 12.08 -18.20 15.91
N LYS A 132 10.79 -18.28 15.51
CA LYS A 132 9.62 -18.26 16.40
C LYS A 132 9.47 -16.96 17.21
N GLN A 133 10.06 -15.87 16.76
CA GLN A 133 9.93 -14.56 17.37
C GLN A 133 9.03 -13.66 16.53
N SER A 134 8.34 -12.75 17.20
CA SER A 134 7.55 -11.71 16.54
C SER A 134 8.46 -10.57 16.12
N HIS A 135 8.30 -10.12 14.88
CA HIS A 135 9.06 -9.03 14.29
C HIS A 135 8.11 -7.99 13.72
N ASP A 136 8.53 -6.73 13.77
CA ASP A 136 7.83 -5.65 13.08
C ASP A 136 8.19 -5.72 11.58
N PRO A 137 7.21 -5.96 10.69
CA PRO A 137 7.50 -6.06 9.25
C PRO A 137 8.03 -4.76 8.65
N ASN A 138 7.74 -3.59 9.25
CA ASN A 138 8.29 -2.31 8.78
C ASN A 138 9.54 -1.86 9.56
N ARG A 139 10.28 -2.81 10.14
CA ARG A 139 11.63 -2.70 10.73
C ARG A 139 12.57 -3.80 10.23
N ASP A 140 12.11 -4.63 9.30
CA ASP A 140 12.79 -5.85 8.86
C ASP A 140 13.58 -5.68 7.54
N TYR A 141 13.57 -4.48 6.95
CA TYR A 141 14.33 -4.17 5.72
C TYR A 141 15.73 -3.64 6.06
N PRO A 142 16.78 -4.00 5.28
CA PRO A 142 18.10 -3.42 5.49
C PRO A 142 18.08 -1.92 5.20
N GLY A 143 18.85 -1.16 5.96
CA GLY A 143 18.99 0.27 5.79
C GLY A 143 20.36 0.79 6.20
N PRO A 144 20.74 2.01 5.81
CA PRO A 144 22.06 2.56 6.11
C PRO A 144 22.28 2.82 7.61
N CYS A 145 21.21 3.01 8.38
CA CYS A 145 21.27 3.24 9.83
C CYS A 145 20.90 2.00 10.67
N GLY A 146 20.83 0.84 10.04
CA GLY A 146 20.52 -0.42 10.71
C GLY A 146 19.06 -0.86 10.50
N THR A 147 18.69 -1.95 11.18
CA THR A 147 17.41 -2.64 11.07
C THR A 147 17.27 -3.62 12.23
N GLU A 148 16.05 -4.05 12.55
CA GLU A 148 15.79 -5.19 13.45
C GLU A 148 15.98 -6.54 12.74
N GLY A 149 15.90 -6.54 11.37
CA GLY A 149 16.17 -7.66 10.48
C GLY A 149 17.64 -7.74 10.07
N PRO A 150 17.96 -7.99 8.79
CA PRO A 150 17.09 -7.90 7.63
C PRO A 150 16.42 -9.24 7.27
N PHE A 151 15.21 -9.11 6.71
CA PHE A 151 14.47 -10.20 6.09
C PHE A 151 14.31 -11.44 6.97
N THR A 152 14.02 -11.23 8.24
CA THR A 152 13.67 -12.29 9.18
C THR A 152 12.32 -12.91 8.82
N LEU A 153 11.46 -12.14 8.14
CA LEU A 153 10.13 -12.53 7.71
C LEU A 153 10.13 -12.91 6.22
N LYS A 154 9.35 -13.92 5.85
CA LYS A 154 9.15 -14.31 4.46
C LYS A 154 8.43 -13.23 3.66
N SER A 155 7.47 -12.55 4.26
CA SER A 155 6.68 -11.49 3.64
C SER A 155 7.55 -10.32 3.16
N THR A 156 8.46 -9.84 4.01
CA THR A 156 9.37 -8.73 3.70
C THR A 156 10.42 -9.13 2.66
N HIS A 157 10.95 -10.35 2.76
CA HIS A 157 11.87 -10.90 1.76
C HIS A 157 11.19 -11.04 0.39
N ALA A 158 9.99 -11.61 0.34
CA ALA A 158 9.24 -11.76 -0.90
C ALA A 158 8.94 -10.39 -1.55
N LEU A 159 8.63 -9.37 -0.75
CA LEU A 159 8.39 -8.02 -1.25
C LEU A 159 9.67 -7.38 -1.80
N ALA A 160 10.81 -7.54 -1.11
CA ALA A 160 12.09 -7.05 -1.56
C ALA A 160 12.52 -7.65 -2.91
N ASP A 161 12.39 -8.97 -3.05
CA ASP A 161 12.66 -9.68 -4.31
C ASP A 161 11.72 -9.23 -5.44
N PHE A 162 10.46 -8.98 -5.09
CA PHE A 162 9.44 -8.56 -6.06
C PHE A 162 9.74 -7.18 -6.65
N ILE A 163 10.06 -6.18 -5.83
CA ILE A 163 10.30 -4.81 -6.31
C ILE A 163 11.52 -4.72 -7.22
N ASP A 164 12.51 -5.59 -7.00
CA ASP A 164 13.69 -5.69 -7.87
C ASP A 164 13.35 -6.41 -9.18
N ARG A 165 12.79 -7.60 -9.08
CA ARG A 165 12.41 -8.45 -10.23
C ARG A 165 11.46 -7.75 -11.19
N GLU A 166 10.43 -7.08 -10.65
CA GLU A 166 9.46 -6.35 -11.47
C GLU A 166 9.96 -5.00 -11.97
N GLY A 167 11.01 -4.45 -11.37
CA GLY A 167 11.50 -3.12 -11.73
C GLY A 167 10.54 -2.00 -11.32
N ILE A 168 10.01 -2.06 -10.10
CA ILE A 168 9.10 -1.04 -9.57
C ILE A 168 9.79 0.32 -9.55
N VAL A 169 9.10 1.36 -9.99
CA VAL A 169 9.59 2.74 -10.08
C VAL A 169 9.04 3.60 -8.93
N THR A 170 7.78 3.41 -8.57
CA THR A 170 7.10 4.19 -7.53
C THR A 170 6.31 3.24 -6.62
N SER A 171 6.32 3.49 -5.33
CA SER A 171 5.55 2.73 -4.35
C SER A 171 4.85 3.61 -3.33
N ALA A 172 3.68 3.15 -2.86
CA ALA A 172 2.99 3.66 -1.69
C ALA A 172 2.82 2.54 -0.67
N THR A 173 3.21 2.77 0.58
CA THR A 173 2.84 1.93 1.71
C THR A 173 1.75 2.62 2.52
N LEU A 174 0.77 1.82 2.95
CA LEU A 174 -0.39 2.33 3.65
C LEU A 174 -0.38 1.81 5.07
N HIS A 175 -0.40 2.73 6.02
CA HIS A 175 -0.37 2.54 7.45
C HIS A 175 -1.53 3.25 8.14
N THR A 176 -1.75 3.02 9.41
CA THR A 176 -2.54 3.81 10.34
C THR A 176 -1.76 3.90 11.67
N PHE A 177 -1.86 4.95 12.45
CA PHE A 177 -2.66 6.16 12.27
C PHE A 177 -1.81 7.40 12.56
N TYR A 178 -1.84 8.33 11.71
CA TYR A 178 -1.42 9.72 11.89
C TYR A 178 -1.65 10.41 10.56
N PRO A 179 -2.60 11.38 10.42
CA PRO A 179 -2.96 11.91 9.09
C PRO A 179 -1.81 12.60 8.38
N ALA A 180 -0.94 11.82 7.74
CA ALA A 180 0.27 12.30 7.06
C ALA A 180 0.59 11.50 5.79
N VAL A 181 1.26 12.15 4.85
CA VAL A 181 1.89 11.52 3.67
C VAL A 181 3.33 11.97 3.63
N VAL A 182 4.24 11.02 3.78
CA VAL A 182 5.67 11.31 4.00
C VAL A 182 6.58 10.56 3.04
N TYR A 183 7.80 11.07 2.91
CA TYR A 183 8.85 10.53 2.04
C TYR A 183 10.17 10.30 2.81
N PRO A 184 11.13 9.52 2.26
CA PRO A 184 12.45 9.34 2.86
C PRO A 184 13.20 10.67 3.07
N TRP A 185 13.95 10.80 4.17
CA TRP A 185 14.38 9.71 5.02
C TRP A 185 13.51 9.62 6.26
N GLY A 186 13.23 8.37 6.69
CA GLY A 186 12.69 8.03 8.00
C GLY A 186 13.75 7.51 8.95
N LEU A 187 15.02 7.66 8.62
CA LEU A 187 16.16 7.14 9.37
C LEU A 187 16.40 7.89 10.69
N GLY A 188 17.03 7.22 11.66
CA GLY A 188 17.62 7.84 12.86
C GLY A 188 18.82 8.71 12.47
N THR A 189 18.56 9.92 11.97
CA THR A 189 19.55 10.88 11.50
C THR A 189 19.01 12.30 11.55
N HIS A 190 19.92 13.28 11.57
CA HIS A 190 19.60 14.70 11.32
C HIS A 190 19.93 15.13 9.89
N ASP A 191 20.53 14.25 9.09
CA ASP A 191 20.90 14.50 7.68
C ASP A 191 19.76 14.03 6.75
N LEU A 192 18.63 14.77 6.75
CA LEU A 192 17.37 14.34 6.13
C LEU A 192 17.26 14.65 4.65
N SER A 193 18.17 15.46 4.09
CA SER A 193 18.09 15.92 2.70
C SER A 193 18.42 14.83 1.70
N THR A 194 17.69 14.81 0.60
CA THR A 194 18.00 14.06 -0.61
C THR A 194 18.22 15.00 -1.79
N PRO A 195 18.91 14.61 -2.87
CA PRO A 195 19.00 15.40 -4.09
C PRO A 195 17.64 15.68 -4.75
N TYR A 196 16.58 15.03 -4.28
CA TYR A 196 15.25 15.01 -4.89
C TYR A 196 14.15 15.56 -3.99
N ASP A 197 14.47 16.31 -2.94
CA ASP A 197 13.48 16.86 -1.99
C ASP A 197 12.34 17.63 -2.68
N SER A 198 12.65 18.39 -3.76
CA SER A 198 11.62 19.11 -4.52
C SER A 198 10.66 18.15 -5.22
N ILE A 199 11.18 17.06 -5.80
CA ILE A 199 10.35 16.05 -6.48
C ILE A 199 9.49 15.31 -5.47
N PHE A 200 10.05 14.90 -4.33
CA PHE A 200 9.27 14.27 -3.25
C PHE A 200 8.16 15.18 -2.73
N LYS A 201 8.46 16.48 -2.53
CA LYS A 201 7.44 17.47 -2.13
C LYS A 201 6.31 17.58 -3.15
N ASP A 202 6.62 17.61 -4.44
CA ASP A 202 5.59 17.65 -5.48
C ASP A 202 4.71 16.38 -5.46
N ILE A 203 5.32 15.20 -5.27
CA ILE A 203 4.62 13.93 -5.17
C ILE A 203 3.65 13.93 -3.98
N VAL A 204 4.13 14.24 -2.76
CA VAL A 204 3.28 14.21 -1.55
C VAL A 204 2.23 15.31 -1.54
N GLN A 205 2.53 16.49 -2.08
CA GLN A 205 1.55 17.57 -2.24
C GLN A 205 0.41 17.17 -3.20
N SER A 206 0.72 16.45 -4.27
CA SER A 206 -0.29 15.92 -5.18
C SER A 206 -1.20 14.89 -4.50
N ALA A 207 -0.65 14.12 -3.57
CA ALA A 207 -1.34 13.05 -2.87
C ALA A 207 -2.37 13.54 -1.83
N VAL A 208 -2.25 14.77 -1.33
CA VAL A 208 -3.05 15.27 -0.20
C VAL A 208 -4.09 16.32 -0.57
N GLN A 209 -4.41 16.47 -1.86
CA GLN A 209 -5.34 17.50 -2.32
C GLN A 209 -6.73 17.38 -1.69
N ASP A 210 -7.22 16.17 -1.47
CA ASP A 210 -8.53 15.91 -0.89
C ASP A 210 -8.46 15.60 0.62
N SER A 211 -7.37 14.97 1.07
CA SER A 211 -7.21 14.57 2.47
C SER A 211 -6.72 15.71 3.37
N HIS A 212 -5.97 16.66 2.80
CA HIS A 212 -5.32 17.74 3.54
C HIS A 212 -4.40 17.25 4.67
N TYR A 213 -3.88 16.03 4.53
CA TYR A 213 -2.95 15.42 5.47
C TYR A 213 -1.63 16.20 5.54
N GLN A 214 -0.94 16.10 6.67
CA GLN A 214 0.38 16.68 6.83
C GLN A 214 1.37 16.03 5.84
N VAL A 215 2.30 16.82 5.29
CA VAL A 215 3.32 16.32 4.35
C VAL A 215 4.71 16.73 4.78
N GLY A 216 5.68 15.88 4.52
CA GLY A 216 7.09 16.20 4.77
C GLY A 216 7.97 14.98 4.77
N ASN A 217 9.14 15.13 5.34
CA ASN A 217 10.07 14.06 5.60
C ASN A 217 9.58 13.17 6.76
N SER A 218 9.76 11.85 6.65
CA SER A 218 9.20 10.91 7.61
C SER A 218 9.73 11.11 9.03
N THR A 219 11.03 11.34 9.20
CA THR A 219 11.63 11.60 10.53
C THR A 219 11.07 12.85 11.21
N GLU A 220 10.82 13.93 10.43
CA GLU A 220 10.34 15.20 11.01
C GLU A 220 8.83 15.18 11.30
N VAL A 221 8.05 14.53 10.44
CA VAL A 221 6.59 14.57 10.52
C VAL A 221 6.05 13.49 11.45
N ILE A 222 6.67 12.31 11.48
CA ILE A 222 6.23 11.19 12.30
C ILE A 222 7.25 10.94 13.41
N TYR A 223 8.30 10.18 13.13
CA TYR A 223 9.42 9.90 14.03
C TYR A 223 10.51 9.13 13.28
N PRO A 224 11.75 9.10 13.76
CA PRO A 224 12.81 8.32 13.15
C PRO A 224 12.61 6.81 13.36
N ALA A 225 12.67 6.03 12.28
CA ALA A 225 12.43 4.60 12.24
C ALA A 225 13.39 3.91 11.26
N ASN A 226 14.33 3.12 11.76
CA ASN A 226 15.27 2.39 10.91
C ASN A 226 14.66 1.06 10.43
N GLY A 227 15.00 0.63 9.21
CA GLY A 227 14.58 -0.66 8.67
C GLY A 227 13.21 -0.65 8.03
N THR A 228 12.69 0.53 7.67
CA THR A 228 11.40 0.66 6.97
C THR A 228 11.52 0.30 5.50
N PHE A 229 10.40 -0.11 4.91
CA PHE A 229 10.32 -0.39 3.47
C PHE A 229 10.60 0.85 2.63
N GLU A 230 10.11 2.01 3.04
CA GLU A 230 10.23 3.26 2.28
C GLU A 230 11.68 3.66 2.10
N ASP A 231 12.44 3.66 3.18
CA ASP A 231 13.87 3.98 3.15
C ASP A 231 14.66 2.92 2.37
N TYR A 232 14.35 1.64 2.57
CA TYR A 232 14.97 0.54 1.83
C TYR A 232 14.73 0.67 0.31
N ALA A 233 13.49 0.87 -0.10
CA ALA A 233 13.10 0.96 -1.50
C ALA A 233 13.78 2.14 -2.20
N PHE A 234 13.84 3.30 -1.53
CA PHE A 234 14.57 4.46 -2.07
C PHE A 234 16.08 4.23 -2.02
N TRP A 235 16.66 3.90 -0.84
CA TRP A 235 18.10 3.74 -0.65
C TRP A 235 18.71 2.66 -1.54
N LYS A 236 18.05 1.51 -1.68
CA LYS A 236 18.60 0.36 -2.40
C LYS A 236 18.33 0.42 -3.89
N HIS A 237 17.17 0.92 -4.30
CA HIS A 237 16.67 0.79 -5.66
C HIS A 237 16.32 2.12 -6.35
N GLY A 238 16.35 3.25 -5.65
CA GLY A 238 15.94 4.54 -6.20
C GLY A 238 14.43 4.64 -6.50
N ILE A 239 13.61 3.82 -5.81
CA ILE A 239 12.16 3.82 -5.96
C ILE A 239 11.60 5.08 -5.27
N TRP A 240 10.69 5.80 -5.92
CA TRP A 240 9.94 6.91 -5.33
C TRP A 240 8.94 6.35 -4.33
N SER A 241 9.41 6.09 -3.12
CA SER A 241 8.64 5.40 -2.07
C SER A 241 8.00 6.40 -1.12
N ILE A 242 6.69 6.30 -0.95
CA ILE A 242 5.86 7.22 -0.16
C ILE A 242 5.10 6.41 0.87
N LEU A 243 5.07 6.89 2.11
CA LEU A 243 4.28 6.32 3.19
C LEU A 243 3.05 7.19 3.43
N PHE A 244 1.88 6.56 3.54
CA PHE A 244 0.62 7.15 3.95
C PHE A 244 0.27 6.64 5.33
N GLU A 245 0.24 7.53 6.31
CA GLU A 245 -0.36 7.29 7.61
C GLU A 245 -1.81 7.77 7.58
N LEU A 246 -2.76 6.84 7.63
CA LEU A 246 -4.16 7.08 7.32
C LEU A 246 -5.00 7.21 8.58
N GLY A 247 -5.86 8.24 8.62
CA GLY A 247 -6.87 8.39 9.67
C GLY A 247 -6.29 8.67 11.05
N GLU A 248 -7.12 8.48 12.07
CA GLU A 248 -6.82 8.90 13.45
C GLU A 248 -6.81 7.73 14.46
N THR A 249 -6.92 6.50 13.97
CA THR A 249 -7.00 5.31 14.84
C THR A 249 -6.70 4.02 14.07
N HIS A 250 -6.12 3.01 14.74
CA HIS A 250 -5.96 1.65 14.21
C HIS A 250 -7.29 0.90 14.06
N SER A 251 -8.34 1.33 14.76
CA SER A 251 -9.64 0.67 14.77
C SER A 251 -10.74 1.62 14.27
N PRO A 252 -10.68 2.06 13.01
CA PRO A 252 -11.66 2.99 12.46
C PRO A 252 -13.05 2.36 12.38
N SER A 253 -14.08 3.16 12.61
CA SER A 253 -15.47 2.80 12.27
C SER A 253 -15.66 2.74 10.77
N GLN A 254 -16.76 2.12 10.30
CA GLN A 254 -17.05 2.06 8.86
C GLN A 254 -17.11 3.47 8.23
N ALA A 255 -17.73 4.43 8.89
CA ALA A 255 -17.79 5.81 8.38
C ALA A 255 -16.40 6.46 8.25
N GLN A 256 -15.49 6.17 9.18
CA GLN A 256 -14.10 6.63 9.08
C GLN A 256 -13.35 5.94 7.95
N VAL A 257 -13.59 4.64 7.73
CA VAL A 257 -13.03 3.91 6.57
C VAL A 257 -13.54 4.49 5.27
N ASP A 258 -14.84 4.72 5.15
CA ASP A 258 -15.45 5.29 3.94
C ASP A 258 -14.83 6.66 3.64
N GLU A 259 -14.60 7.49 4.66
CA GLU A 259 -13.91 8.77 4.52
C GLU A 259 -12.44 8.59 4.13
N MET A 260 -11.70 7.67 4.78
CA MET A 260 -10.31 7.39 4.43
C MET A 260 -10.17 6.98 2.96
N VAL A 261 -11.06 6.11 2.47
CA VAL A 261 -11.10 5.69 1.07
C VAL A 261 -11.42 6.88 0.17
N ARG A 262 -12.45 7.68 0.52
CA ARG A 262 -12.92 8.81 -0.27
C ARG A 262 -11.82 9.86 -0.51
N VAL A 263 -11.00 10.17 0.51
CA VAL A 263 -10.00 11.24 0.41
C VAL A 263 -8.61 10.75 -0.04
N ASN A 264 -8.27 9.47 0.20
CA ASN A 264 -6.91 8.99 -0.10
C ASN A 264 -6.81 8.23 -1.44
N VAL A 265 -7.88 7.63 -1.95
CA VAL A 265 -7.82 6.94 -3.26
C VAL A 265 -7.53 7.90 -4.41
N PRO A 266 -8.17 9.09 -4.51
CA PRO A 266 -7.75 10.10 -5.50
C PRO A 266 -6.30 10.55 -5.30
N GLY A 267 -5.87 10.71 -4.04
CA GLY A 267 -4.49 11.07 -3.70
C GLY A 267 -3.46 10.04 -4.15
N LEU A 268 -3.72 8.75 -3.96
CA LEU A 268 -2.87 7.67 -4.47
C LEU A 268 -2.76 7.73 -6.00
N ARG A 269 -3.86 7.95 -6.70
CA ARG A 269 -3.85 8.12 -8.16
C ARG A 269 -3.03 9.35 -8.58
N ALA A 270 -3.21 10.48 -7.92
CA ALA A 270 -2.47 11.72 -8.20
C ALA A 270 -0.96 11.53 -7.97
N MET A 271 -0.57 10.88 -6.87
CA MET A 271 0.80 10.49 -6.57
C MET A 271 1.42 9.66 -7.71
N LEU A 272 0.73 8.60 -8.17
CA LEU A 272 1.21 7.74 -9.25
C LEU A 272 1.34 8.48 -10.58
N LEU A 273 0.52 9.50 -10.83
CA LEU A 273 0.58 10.34 -12.03
C LEU A 273 1.72 11.36 -11.96
N THR A 274 2.01 11.89 -10.77
CA THR A 274 3.02 12.93 -10.53
C THR A 274 4.44 12.36 -10.45
N ALA A 275 4.60 11.15 -9.90
CA ALA A 275 5.91 10.53 -9.74
C ALA A 275 6.65 10.35 -11.07
N PRO A 276 8.00 10.50 -11.08
CA PRO A 276 8.82 10.23 -12.25
C PRO A 276 8.62 8.82 -12.81
N ARG A 277 8.86 8.66 -14.11
CA ARG A 277 8.68 7.37 -14.81
C ARG A 277 9.93 6.47 -14.75
N GLU A 278 11.01 6.96 -14.16
CA GLU A 278 12.26 6.24 -13.97
C GLU A 278 12.70 6.35 -12.51
N ARG A 279 13.44 5.38 -12.02
CA ARG A 279 14.01 5.37 -10.68
C ARG A 279 14.98 6.55 -10.49
N ALA A 280 15.12 7.02 -9.27
CA ALA A 280 16.11 8.03 -8.91
C ALA A 280 17.54 7.49 -9.14
N ALA A 281 18.40 8.30 -9.76
CA ALA A 281 19.77 7.89 -10.08
C ALA A 281 20.74 8.01 -8.89
N ASP A 282 20.60 9.05 -8.06
CA ASP A 282 21.43 9.31 -6.87
C ASP A 282 20.60 9.13 -5.60
N HIS A 283 20.47 7.89 -5.16
CA HIS A 283 19.64 7.48 -4.02
C HIS A 283 20.45 6.98 -2.81
N ALA A 284 21.77 7.18 -2.80
CA ALA A 284 22.60 6.80 -1.69
C ALA A 284 22.39 7.74 -0.47
N PHE A 285 22.28 7.15 0.72
CA PHE A 285 22.35 7.92 1.94
C PHE A 285 23.80 8.40 2.17
N LYS A 286 23.98 9.72 2.32
CA LYS A 286 25.29 10.36 2.48
C LYS A 286 25.50 10.98 3.86
N GLY A 287 24.47 10.88 4.71
CA GLY A 287 24.48 11.41 6.07
C GLY A 287 25.13 10.50 7.08
N LYS A 288 25.01 10.86 8.35
CA LYS A 288 25.47 10.11 9.52
C LYS A 288 24.28 9.67 10.34
N CYS A 289 24.27 8.39 10.71
CA CYS A 289 23.26 7.85 11.61
C CYS A 289 23.48 8.36 13.03
N ASP A 290 22.40 8.69 13.71
CA ASP A 290 22.38 9.11 15.10
C ASP A 290 21.85 7.96 15.97
N GLU A 291 22.73 7.37 16.80
CA GLU A 291 22.35 6.25 17.66
C GLU A 291 21.36 6.65 18.75
N SER A 292 21.35 7.91 19.16
CA SER A 292 20.40 8.42 20.16
C SER A 292 18.96 8.42 19.64
N LEU A 293 18.77 8.59 18.34
CA LEU A 293 17.44 8.56 17.71
C LEU A 293 16.91 7.14 17.51
N ARG A 294 17.76 6.11 17.53
CA ARG A 294 17.35 4.69 17.44
C ARG A 294 16.54 4.22 18.66
N SER A 295 16.64 4.92 19.78
CA SER A 295 15.99 4.52 21.04
C SER A 295 14.55 4.98 21.18
N LEU A 296 14.07 5.86 20.31
CA LEU A 296 12.71 6.40 20.36
C LEU A 296 11.66 5.40 19.88
N ASP A 297 12.06 4.44 19.05
CA ASP A 297 11.22 3.38 18.47
C ASP A 297 10.63 2.38 19.50
N ARG A 298 11.03 2.41 20.77
CA ARG A 298 10.66 1.39 21.77
C ARG A 298 9.59 1.81 22.77
N HIS A 299 8.96 2.97 22.60
CA HIS A 299 8.09 3.54 23.64
C HIS A 299 6.64 3.76 23.25
N ASP A 300 6.21 3.39 22.02
CA ASP A 300 4.80 3.49 21.59
C ASP A 300 4.15 2.09 21.53
N GLU A 301 4.17 1.37 22.67
CA GLU A 301 3.29 0.22 22.93
C GLU A 301 2.00 0.64 23.63
#